data_5e77d33f91dc5b3da69b85e25173b32e
#
_entry.id   5e77d33f91dc5b3da69b85e25173b32e
#
_cell.length_a   1.000
_cell.length_b   1.000
_cell.length_c   1.000
_cell.angle_alpha   90.00
_cell.angle_beta   90.00
_cell.angle_gamma   90.00
#
_symmetry.space_group_name_H-M   'P 1'
#
loop_
_entity.id
_entity.type
_entity.pdbx_description
1 polymer ?
#
loop_
_entity_poly.entity_id
_entity_poly.type
_entity_poly.pdbx_seq_one_letter_code
_entity_poly.pdbx_strand_id
1 'polypeptide(L)'
;MKFGVIIFPGSNCDHDAYWTISEVSKQPVTFLWHDSPDLQGCDAIIVPGGFAYGDYLRTGAIAKFSPVMESVRKFAAAGGLVLGICNGFQILCESGLLPGALMRNEGLKYICKPVHIRVDSTNTPYTQNLTKGEVLQIPIGHMEGNYFCDDQTLAELKDQDRIIFRYVTATGEVTADANPNGSIENIAGICNAGRNVLGMMPHPERASEPELGMTDGVKIFGSLVASLVAK
;
A
#
# COMPACT_ATOMS: atom_id res chain seq x y z
N MET A 1 -8.03 -19.66 -1.59
CA MET A 1 -7.00 -18.61 -1.43
C MET A 1 -6.87 -18.26 0.05
N LYS A 2 -5.70 -17.83 0.49
CA LYS A 2 -5.40 -17.47 1.88
C LYS A 2 -4.52 -16.22 1.91
N PHE A 3 -4.87 -15.27 2.76
CA PHE A 3 -4.12 -14.04 2.96
C PHE A 3 -3.19 -14.12 4.17
N GLY A 4 -2.04 -13.48 4.10
CA GLY A 4 -1.15 -13.28 5.23
C GLY A 4 -0.99 -11.81 5.56
N VAL A 5 -1.21 -11.43 6.81
CA VAL A 5 -0.95 -10.07 7.31
C VAL A 5 0.27 -10.12 8.22
N ILE A 6 1.31 -9.37 7.90
CA ILE A 6 2.54 -9.38 8.68
C ILE A 6 2.34 -8.58 9.98
N ILE A 7 2.85 -9.10 11.09
CA ILE A 7 2.95 -8.37 12.35
C ILE A 7 4.41 -8.04 12.61
N PHE A 8 4.74 -6.75 12.66
CA PHE A 8 6.00 -6.24 13.18
C PHE A 8 5.82 -5.69 14.60
N PRO A 9 6.88 -5.66 15.41
CA PRO A 9 6.85 -4.86 16.64
C PRO A 9 6.49 -3.40 16.32
N GLY A 10 5.36 -2.91 16.85
CA GLY A 10 4.88 -1.54 16.61
C GLY A 10 4.00 -1.37 15.37
N SER A 11 3.71 -2.40 14.57
CA SER A 11 2.60 -2.32 13.60
C SER A 11 1.28 -2.17 14.37
N ASN A 12 0.37 -1.35 13.89
CA ASN A 12 -0.91 -1.10 14.56
C ASN A 12 -2.12 -1.12 13.62
N CYS A 13 -1.91 -1.27 12.31
CA CYS A 13 -2.97 -1.42 11.33
C CYS A 13 -3.09 -2.87 10.80
N ASP A 14 -2.36 -3.80 11.40
CA ASP A 14 -2.39 -5.22 11.07
C ASP A 14 -3.75 -5.84 11.37
N HIS A 15 -4.34 -5.50 12.52
CA HIS A 15 -5.69 -5.96 12.88
C HIS A 15 -6.77 -5.35 11.99
N ASP A 16 -6.65 -4.09 11.57
CA ASP A 16 -7.58 -3.47 10.62
C ASP A 16 -7.54 -4.20 9.26
N ALA A 17 -6.33 -4.50 8.76
CA ALA A 17 -6.15 -5.26 7.53
C ALA A 17 -6.69 -6.70 7.66
N TYR A 18 -6.41 -7.36 8.78
CA TYR A 18 -6.94 -8.69 9.09
C TYR A 18 -8.48 -8.68 9.08
N TRP A 19 -9.09 -7.71 9.79
CA TRP A 19 -10.54 -7.54 9.86
C TRP A 19 -11.16 -7.34 8.48
N THR A 20 -10.60 -6.43 7.68
CA THR A 20 -11.10 -6.17 6.33
C THR A 20 -11.08 -7.43 5.46
N ILE A 21 -10.06 -8.25 5.58
CA ILE A 21 -9.97 -9.50 4.80
C ILE A 21 -10.94 -10.55 5.34
N SER A 22 -10.97 -10.78 6.67
CA SER A 22 -11.81 -11.82 7.27
C SER A 22 -13.29 -11.46 7.27
N GLU A 23 -13.63 -10.24 7.72
CA GLU A 23 -15.02 -9.88 8.00
C GLU A 23 -15.68 -9.11 6.85
N VAL A 24 -14.95 -8.30 6.11
CA VAL A 24 -15.52 -7.57 4.97
C VAL A 24 -15.40 -8.39 3.69
N SER A 25 -14.21 -8.87 3.37
CA SER A 25 -13.95 -9.64 2.14
C SER A 25 -14.28 -11.13 2.27
N LYS A 26 -14.56 -11.63 3.48
CA LYS A 26 -14.90 -13.02 3.79
C LYS A 26 -13.87 -14.02 3.26
N GLN A 27 -12.59 -13.69 3.39
CA GLN A 27 -11.50 -14.55 2.93
C GLN A 27 -10.67 -15.10 4.10
N PRO A 28 -10.15 -16.34 3.99
CA PRO A 28 -9.21 -16.89 4.95
C PRO A 28 -7.98 -15.99 5.09
N VAL A 29 -7.63 -15.65 6.32
CA VAL A 29 -6.49 -14.80 6.65
C VAL A 29 -5.76 -15.33 7.88
N THR A 30 -4.44 -15.12 7.94
CA THR A 30 -3.59 -15.47 9.07
C THR A 30 -2.59 -14.35 9.35
N PHE A 31 -2.17 -14.24 10.60
CA PHE A 31 -1.04 -13.39 10.95
C PHE A 31 0.29 -14.08 10.65
N LEU A 32 1.23 -13.32 10.12
CA LEU A 32 2.60 -13.74 9.84
C LEU A 32 3.55 -12.98 10.77
N TRP A 33 4.19 -13.69 11.68
CA TRP A 33 5.10 -13.07 12.63
C TRP A 33 6.42 -12.67 11.95
N HIS A 34 6.88 -11.44 12.18
CA HIS A 34 8.05 -10.86 11.49
C HIS A 34 9.33 -11.69 11.59
N ASP A 35 9.52 -12.41 12.70
CA ASP A 35 10.73 -13.21 12.95
C ASP A 35 10.65 -14.65 12.39
N SER A 36 9.54 -15.00 11.73
CA SER A 36 9.35 -16.28 11.05
C SER A 36 9.47 -16.12 9.55
N PRO A 37 10.29 -16.94 8.85
CA PRO A 37 10.33 -16.92 7.39
C PRO A 37 9.15 -17.67 6.74
N ASP A 38 8.29 -18.31 7.51
CA ASP A 38 7.17 -19.12 7.01
C ASP A 38 5.97 -18.22 6.63
N LEU A 39 5.65 -18.18 5.34
CA LEU A 39 4.47 -17.48 4.81
C LEU A 39 3.19 -18.33 4.89
N GLN A 40 3.23 -19.50 5.53
CA GLN A 40 2.09 -20.37 5.85
C GLN A 40 1.21 -20.72 4.62
N GLY A 41 1.80 -20.80 3.43
CA GLY A 41 1.08 -21.10 2.20
C GLY A 41 0.07 -20.02 1.77
N CYS A 42 0.33 -18.75 2.09
CA CYS A 42 -0.52 -17.64 1.68
C CYS A 42 -0.38 -17.35 0.18
N ASP A 43 -1.49 -16.95 -0.44
CA ASP A 43 -1.57 -16.57 -1.87
C ASP A 43 -1.36 -15.06 -2.07
N ALA A 44 -1.59 -14.25 -1.04
CA ALA A 44 -1.33 -12.82 -1.02
C ALA A 44 -0.83 -12.38 0.36
N ILE A 45 0.07 -11.39 0.37
CA ILE A 45 0.69 -10.85 1.58
C ILE A 45 0.34 -9.37 1.73
N ILE A 46 -0.11 -8.98 2.93
CA ILE A 46 -0.30 -7.58 3.31
C ILE A 46 0.85 -7.18 4.24
N VAL A 47 1.58 -6.14 3.86
CA VAL A 47 2.53 -5.45 4.73
C VAL A 47 1.80 -4.24 5.30
N PRO A 48 1.37 -4.29 6.58
CA PRO A 48 0.42 -3.31 7.11
C PRO A 48 1.06 -1.98 7.45
N GLY A 49 0.21 -1.00 7.74
CA GLY A 49 0.60 0.27 8.31
C GLY A 49 0.95 0.19 9.80
N GLY A 50 1.46 1.28 10.32
CA GLY A 50 1.87 1.42 11.71
C GLY A 50 3.23 2.08 11.85
N PHE A 51 3.97 1.69 12.89
CA PHE A 51 5.28 2.21 13.24
C PHE A 51 6.23 1.04 13.52
N ALA A 52 6.51 0.23 12.48
CA ALA A 52 7.32 -0.98 12.60
C ALA A 52 8.68 -0.68 13.23
N TYR A 53 8.98 -1.36 14.35
CA TYR A 53 10.16 -1.13 15.19
C TYR A 53 10.29 0.31 15.70
N GLY A 54 9.16 1.04 15.87
CA GLY A 54 9.13 2.41 16.37
C GLY A 54 9.74 3.43 15.41
N ASP A 55 9.87 3.10 14.12
CA ASP A 55 10.50 3.93 13.07
C ASP A 55 11.92 4.39 13.40
N TYR A 56 12.63 3.64 14.27
CA TYR A 56 14.02 3.93 14.59
C TYR A 56 14.88 3.94 13.31
N LEU A 57 15.83 4.87 13.25
CA LEU A 57 16.64 5.27 12.10
C LEU A 57 15.82 6.03 11.05
N ARG A 58 14.85 5.41 10.44
CA ARG A 58 13.80 5.94 9.57
C ARG A 58 12.73 4.87 9.35
N THR A 59 11.58 5.28 8.86
CA THR A 59 10.44 4.40 8.63
C THR A 59 10.78 3.21 7.73
N GLY A 60 10.47 2.00 8.19
CA GLY A 60 10.72 0.76 7.45
C GLY A 60 12.16 0.25 7.43
N ALA A 61 13.14 1.05 7.89
CA ALA A 61 14.56 0.72 7.75
C ALA A 61 14.99 -0.54 8.50
N ILE A 62 14.42 -0.81 9.67
CA ILE A 62 14.71 -2.02 10.45
C ILE A 62 13.88 -3.20 9.96
N ALA A 63 12.61 -2.96 9.66
CA ALA A 63 11.66 -4.00 9.24
C ALA A 63 12.13 -4.80 8.02
N LYS A 64 12.84 -4.15 7.08
CA LYS A 64 13.39 -4.83 5.88
C LYS A 64 14.33 -6.00 6.16
N PHE A 65 14.92 -6.04 7.37
CA PHE A 65 15.85 -7.11 7.78
C PHE A 65 15.14 -8.26 8.50
N SER A 66 13.85 -8.16 8.75
CA SER A 66 13.09 -9.24 9.38
C SER A 66 13.08 -10.50 8.50
N PRO A 67 13.19 -11.71 9.10
CA PRO A 67 13.15 -12.97 8.35
C PRO A 67 11.96 -13.10 7.40
N VAL A 68 10.77 -12.65 7.80
CA VAL A 68 9.58 -12.64 6.95
C VAL A 68 9.79 -11.84 5.65
N MET A 69 10.52 -10.73 5.68
CA MET A 69 10.74 -9.88 4.50
C MET A 69 11.67 -10.52 3.48
N GLU A 70 12.58 -11.40 3.91
CA GLU A 70 13.35 -12.22 2.96
C GLU A 70 12.43 -13.18 2.18
N SER A 71 11.49 -13.80 2.88
CA SER A 71 10.48 -14.68 2.26
C SER A 71 9.53 -13.90 1.36
N VAL A 72 9.11 -12.70 1.76
CA VAL A 72 8.27 -11.80 0.93
C VAL A 72 9.00 -11.42 -0.36
N ARG A 73 10.30 -11.12 -0.32
CA ARG A 73 11.08 -10.84 -1.54
C ARG A 73 11.07 -12.03 -2.50
N LYS A 74 11.30 -13.24 -2.00
CA LYS A 74 11.25 -14.48 -2.82
C LYS A 74 9.85 -14.73 -3.37
N PHE A 75 8.82 -14.55 -2.53
CA PHE A 75 7.42 -14.68 -2.91
C PHE A 75 7.03 -13.69 -4.01
N ALA A 76 7.39 -12.41 -3.87
CA ALA A 76 7.15 -11.40 -4.88
C ALA A 76 7.90 -11.68 -6.19
N ALA A 77 9.17 -12.12 -6.12
CA ALA A 77 9.95 -12.51 -7.29
C ALA A 77 9.33 -13.69 -8.06
N ALA A 78 8.62 -14.58 -7.36
CA ALA A 78 7.87 -15.69 -7.95
C ALA A 78 6.47 -15.26 -8.48
N GLY A 79 6.11 -13.97 -8.44
CA GLY A 79 4.82 -13.46 -8.92
C GLY A 79 3.72 -13.45 -7.86
N GLY A 80 4.06 -13.70 -6.59
CA GLY A 80 3.14 -13.60 -5.46
C GLY A 80 2.66 -12.16 -5.24
N LEU A 81 1.41 -11.98 -4.82
CA LEU A 81 0.78 -10.66 -4.66
C LEU A 81 1.14 -10.05 -3.30
N VAL A 82 1.67 -8.82 -3.31
CA VAL A 82 2.06 -8.10 -2.09
C VAL A 82 1.46 -6.70 -2.10
N LEU A 83 0.71 -6.35 -1.06
CA LEU A 83 0.18 -5.01 -0.83
C LEU A 83 0.85 -4.39 0.39
N GLY A 84 1.53 -3.26 0.22
CA GLY A 84 2.09 -2.46 1.31
C GLY A 84 1.25 -1.20 1.54
N ILE A 85 0.77 -1.02 2.78
CA ILE A 85 -0.09 0.08 3.18
C ILE A 85 0.68 0.99 4.13
N CYS A 86 0.78 2.28 3.85
CA CYS A 86 1.41 3.30 4.69
C CYS A 86 2.84 2.88 5.11
N ASN A 87 3.09 2.49 6.35
CA ASN A 87 4.38 1.93 6.79
C ASN A 87 4.81 0.71 5.96
N GLY A 88 3.86 -0.10 5.50
CA GLY A 88 4.12 -1.20 4.57
C GLY A 88 4.71 -0.73 3.24
N PHE A 89 4.22 0.38 2.67
CA PHE A 89 4.81 0.97 1.47
C PHE A 89 6.25 1.45 1.72
N GLN A 90 6.51 2.08 2.86
CA GLN A 90 7.85 2.49 3.28
C GLN A 90 8.79 1.27 3.36
N ILE A 91 8.34 0.17 3.97
CA ILE A 91 9.09 -1.08 4.07
C ILE A 91 9.37 -1.68 2.68
N LEU A 92 8.40 -1.64 1.76
CA LEU A 92 8.59 -2.14 0.39
C LEU A 92 9.65 -1.33 -0.38
N CYS A 93 9.68 0.00 -0.22
CA CYS A 93 10.74 0.84 -0.79
C CYS A 93 12.10 0.53 -0.15
N GLU A 94 12.18 0.47 1.18
CA GLU A 94 13.42 0.15 1.91
C GLU A 94 13.96 -1.26 1.57
N SER A 95 13.06 -2.20 1.24
CA SER A 95 13.40 -3.56 0.84
C SER A 95 13.83 -3.69 -0.62
N GLY A 96 13.72 -2.62 -1.42
CA GLY A 96 13.98 -2.63 -2.86
C GLY A 96 12.92 -3.37 -3.69
N LEU A 97 11.75 -3.65 -3.12
CA LEU A 97 10.60 -4.23 -3.84
C LEU A 97 9.85 -3.18 -4.66
N LEU A 98 9.94 -1.93 -4.24
CA LEU A 98 9.45 -0.76 -4.98
C LEU A 98 10.57 0.29 -5.08
N PRO A 99 10.63 1.05 -6.17
CA PRO A 99 11.61 2.12 -6.33
C PRO A 99 11.26 3.36 -5.50
N GLY A 100 12.25 4.25 -5.28
CA GLY A 100 12.07 5.51 -4.56
C GLY A 100 12.10 5.34 -3.04
N ALA A 101 11.64 6.37 -2.32
CA ALA A 101 11.62 6.43 -0.87
C ALA A 101 10.45 7.29 -0.37
N LEU A 102 10.04 7.06 0.87
CA LEU A 102 9.06 7.92 1.55
C LEU A 102 9.82 8.86 2.49
N MET A 103 9.71 10.15 2.24
CA MET A 103 10.34 11.22 3.00
C MET A 103 9.34 11.83 4.00
N ARG A 104 9.84 12.66 4.91
CA ARG A 104 8.96 13.47 5.77
C ARG A 104 8.04 14.34 4.95
N ASN A 105 6.80 14.47 5.41
CA ASN A 105 5.84 15.40 4.83
C ASN A 105 6.45 16.79 4.71
N GLU A 106 6.20 17.50 3.63
CA GLU A 106 6.74 18.84 3.38
C GLU A 106 6.44 19.81 4.53
N GLY A 107 5.23 19.70 5.13
CA GLY A 107 4.83 20.51 6.28
C GLY A 107 5.42 20.09 7.63
N LEU A 108 6.26 19.05 7.68
CA LEU A 108 6.89 18.48 8.90
C LEU A 108 5.89 18.14 10.02
N LYS A 109 4.64 17.81 9.65
CA LYS A 109 3.57 17.49 10.59
C LYS A 109 2.98 16.13 10.27
N TYR A 110 2.52 15.45 11.33
CA TYR A 110 1.66 14.29 11.16
C TYR A 110 0.31 14.71 10.56
N ILE A 111 -0.13 14.03 9.52
CA ILE A 111 -1.39 14.33 8.83
C ILE A 111 -2.30 13.12 8.97
N CYS A 112 -3.49 13.35 9.55
CA CYS A 112 -4.54 12.35 9.68
C CYS A 112 -5.86 12.95 9.18
N LYS A 113 -6.27 12.54 7.98
CA LYS A 113 -7.51 13.04 7.34
C LYS A 113 -7.95 12.16 6.18
N PRO A 114 -9.23 12.19 5.78
CA PRO A 114 -9.65 11.69 4.47
C PRO A 114 -8.97 12.47 3.34
N VAL A 115 -8.60 11.76 2.29
CA VAL A 115 -8.07 12.32 1.03
C VAL A 115 -8.79 11.69 -0.15
N HIS A 116 -8.74 12.34 -1.30
CA HIS A 116 -9.19 11.74 -2.55
C HIS A 116 -7.97 11.26 -3.34
N ILE A 117 -8.06 10.04 -3.84
CA ILE A 117 -7.07 9.48 -4.76
C ILE A 117 -7.78 9.07 -6.04
N ARG A 118 -7.09 9.23 -7.16
CA ARG A 118 -7.58 8.82 -8.48
C ARG A 118 -6.85 7.57 -8.93
N VAL A 119 -7.60 6.64 -9.52
CA VAL A 119 -7.06 5.45 -10.18
C VAL A 119 -6.46 5.87 -11.52
N ASP A 120 -5.14 5.92 -11.61
CA ASP A 120 -4.43 6.29 -12.85
C ASP A 120 -4.14 5.08 -13.73
N SER A 121 -3.96 3.87 -13.15
CA SER A 121 -3.78 2.62 -13.89
C SER A 121 -4.69 1.52 -13.35
N THR A 122 -5.34 0.78 -14.25
CA THR A 122 -6.17 -0.40 -13.95
C THR A 122 -5.49 -1.72 -14.32
N ASN A 123 -4.29 -1.66 -14.86
CA ASN A 123 -3.52 -2.83 -15.28
C ASN A 123 -2.74 -3.45 -14.11
N THR A 124 -3.43 -3.72 -13.00
CA THR A 124 -2.86 -4.42 -11.84
C THR A 124 -3.92 -5.32 -11.17
N PRO A 125 -3.50 -6.37 -10.45
CA PRO A 125 -4.40 -7.18 -9.63
C PRO A 125 -5.23 -6.37 -8.60
N TYR A 126 -4.75 -5.20 -8.21
CA TYR A 126 -5.35 -4.34 -7.18
C TYR A 126 -6.38 -3.36 -7.71
N THR A 127 -6.41 -3.14 -9.04
CA THR A 127 -7.24 -2.10 -9.67
C THR A 127 -7.99 -2.58 -10.91
N GLN A 128 -7.86 -3.85 -11.30
CA GLN A 128 -8.47 -4.39 -12.53
C GLN A 128 -10.00 -4.29 -12.58
N ASN A 129 -10.67 -4.22 -11.42
CA ASN A 129 -12.12 -4.06 -11.31
C ASN A 129 -12.55 -2.61 -11.09
N LEU A 130 -11.60 -1.67 -11.13
CA LEU A 130 -11.84 -0.24 -11.03
C LEU A 130 -11.84 0.41 -12.41
N THR A 131 -12.34 1.63 -12.48
CA THR A 131 -12.32 2.42 -13.72
C THR A 131 -11.17 3.42 -13.69
N LYS A 132 -10.41 3.53 -14.78
CA LYS A 132 -9.39 4.58 -14.90
C LYS A 132 -10.03 5.97 -14.78
N GLY A 133 -9.46 6.80 -13.91
CA GLY A 133 -10.01 8.11 -13.55
C GLY A 133 -11.00 8.07 -12.38
N GLU A 134 -11.39 6.90 -11.87
CA GLU A 134 -12.26 6.79 -10.70
C GLU A 134 -11.60 7.44 -9.48
N VAL A 135 -12.38 8.22 -8.73
CA VAL A 135 -11.93 8.90 -7.52
C VAL A 135 -12.41 8.11 -6.31
N LEU A 136 -11.48 7.77 -5.42
CA LEU A 136 -11.75 7.05 -4.18
C LEU A 136 -11.46 7.97 -2.98
N GLN A 137 -12.31 7.93 -1.96
CA GLN A 137 -12.07 8.63 -0.70
C GLN A 137 -11.51 7.64 0.33
N ILE A 138 -10.26 7.84 0.75
CA ILE A 138 -9.53 6.93 1.66
C ILE A 138 -8.73 7.76 2.66
N PRO A 139 -8.68 7.39 3.97
CA PRO A 139 -7.94 8.16 4.95
C PRO A 139 -6.43 7.95 4.83
N ILE A 140 -5.67 8.95 5.26
CA ILE A 140 -4.22 8.87 5.51
C ILE A 140 -3.92 9.14 6.98
N GLY A 141 -2.78 8.60 7.47
CA GLY A 141 -2.29 8.82 8.83
C GLY A 141 -0.78 8.63 8.88
N HIS A 142 0.02 9.68 8.58
CA HIS A 142 1.48 9.55 8.48
C HIS A 142 2.22 10.88 8.69
N MET A 143 3.49 10.79 9.07
CA MET A 143 4.47 11.89 9.09
C MET A 143 5.46 11.80 7.93
N GLU A 144 5.74 10.60 7.45
CA GLU A 144 6.64 10.29 6.34
C GLU A 144 5.85 9.64 5.19
N GLY A 145 5.08 10.45 4.45
CA GLY A 145 4.28 9.99 3.30
C GLY A 145 4.66 10.64 1.98
N ASN A 146 5.66 11.50 1.98
CA ASN A 146 6.14 12.22 0.80
C ASN A 146 6.97 11.28 -0.08
N TYR A 147 6.35 10.71 -1.12
CA TYR A 147 7.06 9.86 -2.07
C TYR A 147 8.05 10.68 -2.90
N PHE A 148 9.28 10.21 -2.95
CA PHE A 148 10.39 10.81 -3.68
C PHE A 148 11.11 9.78 -4.53
N CYS A 149 11.49 10.14 -5.75
CA CYS A 149 12.39 9.39 -6.61
C CYS A 149 13.17 10.35 -7.52
N ASP A 150 14.24 9.86 -8.14
CA ASP A 150 14.97 10.63 -9.14
C ASP A 150 14.19 10.72 -10.48
N ASP A 151 14.64 11.61 -11.36
CA ASP A 151 13.97 11.87 -12.63
C ASP A 151 13.92 10.64 -13.55
N GLN A 152 14.96 9.80 -13.52
CA GLN A 152 14.99 8.55 -14.29
C GLN A 152 13.92 7.58 -13.81
N THR A 153 13.85 7.35 -12.51
CA THR A 153 12.82 6.49 -11.88
C THR A 153 11.42 7.03 -12.16
N LEU A 154 11.22 8.35 -12.07
CA LEU A 154 9.93 8.97 -12.36
C LEU A 154 9.52 8.75 -13.83
N ALA A 155 10.45 8.93 -14.77
CA ALA A 155 10.21 8.66 -16.18
C ALA A 155 9.83 7.19 -16.43
N GLU A 156 10.56 6.23 -15.83
CA GLU A 156 10.26 4.80 -15.92
C GLU A 156 8.88 4.46 -15.34
N LEU A 157 8.49 5.04 -14.19
CA LEU A 157 7.17 4.84 -13.59
C LEU A 157 6.05 5.34 -14.52
N LYS A 158 6.27 6.46 -15.20
CA LYS A 158 5.31 7.05 -16.14
C LYS A 158 5.22 6.23 -17.43
N ASP A 159 6.34 5.93 -18.05
CA ASP A 159 6.40 5.22 -19.33
C ASP A 159 5.83 3.80 -19.23
N GLN A 160 6.01 3.16 -18.08
CA GLN A 160 5.51 1.81 -17.81
C GLN A 160 4.11 1.79 -17.15
N ASP A 161 3.42 2.94 -17.01
CA ASP A 161 2.09 3.04 -16.38
C ASP A 161 2.05 2.40 -14.97
N ARG A 162 3.09 2.68 -14.14
CA ARG A 162 3.28 2.10 -12.81
C ARG A 162 2.87 3.04 -11.67
N ILE A 163 2.43 4.26 -11.96
CA ILE A 163 1.78 5.14 -11.01
C ILE A 163 0.32 4.71 -10.95
N ILE A 164 -0.09 4.12 -9.83
CA ILE A 164 -1.41 3.51 -9.68
C ILE A 164 -2.41 4.49 -9.12
N PHE A 165 -1.99 5.28 -8.13
CA PHE A 165 -2.84 6.26 -7.47
C PHE A 165 -2.15 7.61 -7.37
N ARG A 166 -2.92 8.69 -7.58
CA ARG A 166 -2.50 10.08 -7.30
C ARG A 166 -3.47 10.77 -6.34
N TYR A 167 -2.94 11.62 -5.48
CA TYR A 167 -3.76 12.55 -4.71
C TYR A 167 -4.41 13.57 -5.64
N VAL A 168 -5.72 13.77 -5.47
CA VAL A 168 -6.54 14.63 -6.33
C VAL A 168 -7.56 15.40 -5.50
N THR A 169 -8.21 16.39 -6.14
CA THR A 169 -9.42 17.01 -5.61
C THR A 169 -10.59 16.02 -5.62
N ALA A 170 -11.69 16.35 -4.97
CA ALA A 170 -12.93 15.54 -5.03
C ALA A 170 -13.47 15.37 -6.46
N THR A 171 -13.09 16.26 -7.39
CA THR A 171 -13.46 16.20 -8.81
C THR A 171 -12.43 15.47 -9.68
N GLY A 172 -11.36 14.93 -9.07
CA GLY A 172 -10.36 14.12 -9.77
C GLY A 172 -9.21 14.92 -10.41
N GLU A 173 -9.05 16.21 -10.06
CA GLU A 173 -8.00 17.06 -10.61
C GLU A 173 -6.71 16.93 -9.78
N VAL A 174 -5.57 16.81 -10.45
CA VAL A 174 -4.24 16.83 -9.82
C VAL A 174 -3.84 18.29 -9.60
N THR A 175 -3.85 18.75 -8.36
CA THR A 175 -3.46 20.11 -7.99
C THR A 175 -2.46 20.08 -6.83
N ALA A 176 -1.72 21.16 -6.61
CA ALA A 176 -0.82 21.29 -5.47
C ALA A 176 -1.59 21.21 -4.14
N ASP A 177 -2.76 21.83 -4.07
CA ASP A 177 -3.60 21.84 -2.85
C ASP A 177 -4.17 20.47 -2.50
N ALA A 178 -4.33 19.59 -3.48
CA ALA A 178 -4.77 18.21 -3.27
C ALA A 178 -3.65 17.31 -2.76
N ASN A 179 -2.39 17.73 -2.86
CA ASN A 179 -1.23 17.00 -2.37
C ASN A 179 -1.04 17.22 -0.86
N PRO A 180 -1.29 16.22 -0.01
CA PRO A 180 -1.27 16.43 1.43
C PRO A 180 0.14 16.47 2.01
N ASN A 181 1.15 15.95 1.32
CA ASN A 181 2.44 15.60 1.92
C ASN A 181 3.67 16.01 1.10
N GLY A 182 3.49 16.57 -0.10
CA GLY A 182 4.59 16.98 -0.98
C GLY A 182 5.11 15.87 -1.91
N SER A 183 4.41 14.74 -2.02
CA SER A 183 4.79 13.65 -2.94
C SER A 183 4.99 14.15 -4.37
N ILE A 184 6.07 13.73 -5.02
CA ILE A 184 6.34 14.08 -6.41
C ILE A 184 5.15 13.71 -7.30
N GLU A 185 4.70 14.65 -8.14
CA GLU A 185 3.54 14.50 -9.03
C GLU A 185 2.27 13.95 -8.33
N ASN A 186 2.06 14.28 -7.06
CA ASN A 186 0.93 13.81 -6.25
C ASN A 186 0.83 12.27 -6.12
N ILE A 187 1.93 11.54 -6.27
CA ILE A 187 1.92 10.07 -6.20
C ILE A 187 1.45 9.62 -4.82
N ALA A 188 0.37 8.84 -4.79
CA ALA A 188 -0.19 8.21 -3.60
C ALA A 188 0.09 6.71 -3.52
N GLY A 189 0.43 6.08 -4.66
CA GLY A 189 0.77 4.67 -4.73
C GLY A 189 1.34 4.26 -6.09
N ILE A 190 2.28 3.30 -6.06
CA ILE A 190 2.99 2.77 -7.22
C ILE A 190 3.04 1.24 -7.18
N CYS A 191 3.30 0.61 -8.33
CA CYS A 191 3.61 -0.81 -8.38
C CYS A 191 5.01 -1.10 -8.93
N ASN A 192 5.50 -2.33 -8.69
CA ASN A 192 6.72 -2.83 -9.30
C ASN A 192 6.53 -3.15 -10.80
N ALA A 193 7.60 -3.46 -11.52
CA ALA A 193 7.54 -3.81 -12.94
C ALA A 193 6.69 -5.07 -13.23
N GLY A 194 6.67 -6.02 -12.30
CA GLY A 194 5.84 -7.23 -12.39
C GLY A 194 4.36 -7.01 -12.05
N ARG A 195 3.98 -5.81 -11.60
CA ARG A 195 2.61 -5.40 -11.22
C ARG A 195 1.97 -6.23 -10.10
N ASN A 196 2.75 -7.07 -9.45
CA ASN A 196 2.33 -7.93 -8.35
C ASN A 196 2.68 -7.39 -6.95
N VAL A 197 3.41 -6.29 -6.88
CA VAL A 197 3.70 -5.56 -5.63
C VAL A 197 3.15 -4.15 -5.76
N LEU A 198 2.21 -3.78 -4.90
CA LEU A 198 1.65 -2.42 -4.79
C LEU A 198 2.01 -1.82 -3.44
N GLY A 199 2.47 -0.58 -3.43
CA GLY A 199 2.59 0.25 -2.23
C GLY A 199 1.72 1.49 -2.34
N MET A 200 1.01 1.84 -1.27
CA MET A 200 0.19 3.04 -1.20
C MET A 200 0.20 3.65 0.21
N MET A 201 0.18 4.98 0.30
CA MET A 201 0.14 5.67 1.60
C MET A 201 -1.25 5.71 2.24
N PRO A 202 -2.36 5.89 1.49
CA PRO A 202 -3.71 5.79 2.05
C PRO A 202 -4.03 4.40 2.58
N HIS A 203 -4.96 4.34 3.55
CA HIS A 203 -5.37 3.14 4.28
C HIS A 203 -6.70 2.58 3.76
N PRO A 204 -6.72 1.69 2.75
CA PRO A 204 -7.96 1.12 2.23
C PRO A 204 -8.67 0.25 3.28
N GLU A 205 -7.93 -0.36 4.22
CA GLU A 205 -8.50 -1.14 5.33
C GLU A 205 -9.33 -0.29 6.30
N ARG A 206 -9.09 1.02 6.33
CA ARG A 206 -9.85 2.00 7.14
C ARG A 206 -10.94 2.73 6.35
N ALA A 207 -11.18 2.30 5.12
CA ALA A 207 -12.28 2.74 4.26
C ALA A 207 -13.01 1.50 3.72
N SER A 208 -13.36 0.56 4.59
CA SER A 208 -13.87 -0.76 4.21
C SER A 208 -15.29 -1.04 4.73
N GLU A 209 -15.81 -0.20 5.63
CA GLU A 209 -17.11 -0.40 6.26
C GLU A 209 -17.88 0.93 6.40
N PRO A 210 -19.22 0.93 6.27
CA PRO A 210 -20.05 2.13 6.43
C PRO A 210 -19.88 2.79 7.81
N GLU A 211 -19.63 1.99 8.85
CA GLU A 211 -19.41 2.43 10.24
C GLU A 211 -18.18 3.31 10.37
N LEU A 212 -17.19 3.13 9.48
CA LEU A 212 -15.98 3.96 9.40
C LEU A 212 -16.21 5.25 8.60
N GLY A 213 -17.40 5.42 8.00
CA GLY A 213 -17.77 6.59 7.20
C GLY A 213 -17.23 6.60 5.76
N MET A 214 -16.46 5.60 5.37
CA MET A 214 -15.88 5.45 4.02
C MET A 214 -15.85 3.97 3.62
N THR A 215 -16.14 3.69 2.35
CA THR A 215 -16.21 2.29 1.84
C THR A 215 -15.41 2.07 0.56
N ASP A 216 -14.74 3.07 0.03
CA ASP A 216 -14.04 2.95 -1.26
C ASP A 216 -12.83 1.99 -1.21
N GLY A 217 -12.27 1.75 -0.02
CA GLY A 217 -11.18 0.80 0.18
C GLY A 217 -11.55 -0.64 -0.18
N VAL A 218 -12.84 -1.02 -0.02
CA VAL A 218 -13.35 -2.35 -0.39
C VAL A 218 -13.09 -2.67 -1.86
N LYS A 219 -13.11 -1.66 -2.72
CA LYS A 219 -12.91 -1.83 -4.17
C LYS A 219 -11.50 -2.35 -4.49
N ILE A 220 -10.48 -1.92 -3.73
CA ILE A 220 -9.09 -2.36 -3.88
C ILE A 220 -8.95 -3.81 -3.42
N PHE A 221 -9.49 -4.15 -2.25
CA PHE A 221 -9.50 -5.54 -1.76
C PHE A 221 -10.32 -6.45 -2.65
N GLY A 222 -11.47 -5.98 -3.17
CA GLY A 222 -12.30 -6.71 -4.12
C GLY A 222 -11.58 -7.05 -5.42
N SER A 223 -10.78 -6.11 -5.96
CA SER A 223 -9.93 -6.37 -7.13
C SER A 223 -8.86 -7.42 -6.82
N LEU A 224 -8.21 -7.31 -5.66
CA LEU A 224 -7.19 -8.26 -5.22
C LEU A 224 -7.77 -9.68 -5.06
N VAL A 225 -8.93 -9.81 -4.41
CA VAL A 225 -9.64 -11.09 -4.26
C VAL A 225 -10.00 -11.68 -5.62
N ALA A 226 -10.60 -10.88 -6.52
CA ALA A 226 -10.98 -11.32 -7.86
C ALA A 226 -9.78 -11.82 -8.67
N SER A 227 -8.61 -11.19 -8.54
CA SER A 227 -7.39 -11.61 -9.23
C SER A 227 -6.87 -12.96 -8.79
N LEU A 228 -7.11 -13.36 -7.53
CA LEU A 228 -6.71 -14.65 -7.00
C LEU A 228 -7.70 -15.77 -7.37
N VAL A 229 -8.97 -15.44 -7.61
CA VAL A 229 -9.97 -16.41 -8.08
C VAL A 229 -9.76 -16.76 -9.55
N ALA A 230 -9.22 -15.82 -10.34
CA ALA A 230 -9.02 -15.99 -11.78
C ALA A 230 -7.74 -16.80 -12.16
N LYS A 231 -6.88 -17.12 -11.17
CA LYS A 231 -5.70 -17.98 -11.34
C LYS A 231 -6.05 -19.45 -11.16
#